data_300edb8dacdbf462c893629c374bc8d0
#
_entry.id   300edb8dacdbf462c893629c374bc8d0
#
_cell.length_a   1.000
_cell.length_b   1.000
_cell.length_c   1.000
_cell.angle_alpha   90.00
_cell.angle_beta   90.00
_cell.angle_gamma   90.00
#
_symmetry.space_group_name_H-M   'P 1'
#
loop_
_entity.id
_entity.type
_entity.pdbx_description
1 polymer ?
#
loop_
_entity_poly.entity_id
_entity_poly.type
_entity_poly.pdbx_seq_one_letter_code
_entity_poly.pdbx_strand_id
1 'polypeptide(L)'
;MLAVGTGLYHRSARERCIRPGHPRSYSLLFSRPVNPDVESAIERLERECVLSSERARPLARAARGELISLWAELRVALYAGVILIVTGAGLLIRQNLDRIGPLAIAVGLGAAAVGCLVWVVARAPAFSWGEVPSPDLAFDYVLLLGALLAATDLAYIEVKFTALGASWPLHLLLVAVFYAVLAFRFDSRVQWSLALTTLAAWRGVSVRFLDREPWNWWGDPVVRANAIACGLAFALVGWLLARYRRKAHFEPVAVNLGWLLVLGGLASGALQGSSQSGWAAFSLLLLAVAIGVAAVAFAGGRLVLFAMGCVGAYAAISRLVVETLHGDQAVFAWFSLSAIAAVVGLVAAQRRMKGRA
;
A
#
# COMPACT_ATOMS: atom_id res chain seq x y z
N MET A 1 -21.43 32.33 58.40
CA MET A 1 -22.38 31.24 58.66
C MET A 1 -22.71 30.65 57.28
N LEU A 2 -22.46 29.47 56.88
CA LEU A 2 -22.01 28.19 57.41
C LEU A 2 -21.30 27.46 56.28
N ALA A 3 -20.10 26.92 56.51
CA ALA A 3 -19.47 25.88 55.72
C ALA A 3 -20.14 24.55 56.00
N VAL A 4 -20.09 23.59 55.11
CA VAL A 4 -20.25 22.11 55.16
C VAL A 4 -20.69 21.70 53.77
N GLY A 5 -20.07 20.78 52.97
CA GLY A 5 -19.13 19.74 53.26
C GLY A 5 -18.86 19.04 51.92
N THR A 6 -17.62 19.06 51.48
CA THR A 6 -17.10 18.24 50.37
C THR A 6 -16.20 17.15 50.95
N GLY A 7 -16.77 15.98 51.19
CA GLY A 7 -15.96 14.91 51.74
C GLY A 7 -16.69 13.60 51.87
N LEU A 8 -17.14 12.96 50.75
CA LEU A 8 -17.69 11.60 50.80
C LEU A 8 -17.81 10.93 49.40
N TYR A 9 -16.80 11.02 48.54
CA TYR A 9 -16.81 10.26 47.27
C TYR A 9 -15.49 9.56 46.91
N HIS A 10 -14.50 9.56 47.82
CA HIS A 10 -13.19 8.98 47.50
C HIS A 10 -12.86 7.66 48.23
N ARG A 11 -13.81 6.99 48.89
CA ARG A 11 -13.50 5.79 49.69
C ARG A 11 -14.08 4.47 49.23
N SER A 12 -14.80 4.39 48.09
CA SER A 12 -15.43 3.13 47.64
C SER A 12 -14.76 2.43 46.46
N ALA A 13 -13.70 3.01 45.88
CA ALA A 13 -13.02 2.45 44.72
C ALA A 13 -11.84 1.49 45.04
N ARG A 14 -11.38 1.44 46.32
CA ARG A 14 -10.18 0.67 46.71
C ARG A 14 -10.43 -0.79 47.15
N GLU A 15 -11.66 -1.22 47.32
CA GLU A 15 -11.93 -2.56 47.92
C GLU A 15 -12.37 -3.67 46.95
N ARG A 16 -12.30 -3.49 45.61
CA ARG A 16 -12.76 -4.51 44.65
C ARG A 16 -11.69 -5.04 43.69
N CYS A 17 -10.45 -5.12 44.13
CA CYS A 17 -9.43 -5.92 43.42
C CYS A 17 -9.22 -7.28 44.08
N ILE A 18 -10.24 -8.15 44.06
CA ILE A 18 -10.12 -9.56 44.53
C ILE A 18 -9.80 -10.41 43.28
N ARG A 19 -8.64 -11.11 43.33
CA ARG A 19 -8.19 -12.07 42.32
C ARG A 19 -9.08 -13.31 42.27
N PRO A 20 -9.52 -13.77 41.09
CA PRO A 20 -9.85 -15.20 40.89
C PRO A 20 -8.71 -15.89 40.15
N GLY A 21 -8.42 -17.15 40.59
CA GLY A 21 -7.38 -18.01 40.10
C GLY A 21 -7.58 -18.45 38.62
N HIS A 22 -6.47 -18.69 37.96
CA HIS A 22 -6.41 -19.15 36.57
C HIS A 22 -6.84 -20.63 36.43
N PRO A 23 -7.65 -20.96 35.42
CA PRO A 23 -7.61 -22.27 34.80
C PRO A 23 -6.74 -22.24 33.53
N ARG A 24 -5.76 -23.13 33.52
CA ARG A 24 -4.98 -23.43 32.30
C ARG A 24 -5.85 -24.29 31.38
N SER A 25 -6.08 -23.83 30.15
CA SER A 25 -6.54 -24.73 29.08
C SER A 25 -5.68 -24.50 27.83
N TYR A 26 -5.15 -25.63 27.35
CA TYR A 26 -4.31 -25.74 26.17
C TYR A 26 -5.18 -25.69 24.91
N SER A 27 -4.85 -24.81 23.95
CA SER A 27 -5.19 -24.98 22.55
C SER A 27 -4.04 -24.50 21.69
N LEU A 28 -3.23 -25.46 21.26
CA LEU A 28 -2.24 -25.29 20.20
C LEU A 28 -3.01 -25.32 18.88
N LEU A 29 -2.96 -24.24 18.10
CA LEU A 29 -2.88 -24.16 16.64
C LEU A 29 -3.29 -22.74 16.21
N PHE A 30 -2.37 -22.02 15.59
CA PHE A 30 -2.47 -20.61 15.12
C PHE A 30 -2.33 -19.51 16.19
N SER A 31 -1.24 -19.50 16.94
CA SER A 31 -0.87 -18.33 17.73
C SER A 31 -0.08 -17.33 16.86
N ARG A 32 -0.69 -16.20 16.48
CA ARG A 32 0.07 -14.99 16.13
C ARG A 32 1.00 -14.66 17.31
N PRO A 33 2.23 -14.19 17.05
CA PRO A 33 3.14 -13.84 18.13
C PRO A 33 2.48 -12.76 19.01
N VAL A 34 2.23 -13.12 20.25
CA VAL A 34 1.81 -12.20 21.32
C VAL A 34 2.84 -11.08 21.38
N ASN A 35 2.39 -9.83 21.34
CA ASN A 35 3.29 -8.71 21.64
C ASN A 35 3.37 -8.56 23.17
N PRO A 36 4.45 -9.06 23.82
CA PRO A 36 4.56 -9.10 25.28
C PRO A 36 4.52 -7.69 25.91
N ASP A 37 4.88 -6.67 25.13
CA ASP A 37 4.89 -5.28 25.59
C ASP A 37 3.47 -4.74 25.79
N VAL A 38 2.53 -5.14 24.93
CA VAL A 38 1.12 -4.71 25.03
C VAL A 38 0.42 -5.39 26.19
N GLU A 39 0.68 -6.68 26.43
CA GLU A 39 0.08 -7.42 27.55
C GLU A 39 0.60 -6.86 28.89
N SER A 40 1.91 -6.63 29.00
CA SER A 40 2.51 -6.02 30.19
C SER A 40 2.03 -4.58 30.46
N ALA A 41 1.75 -3.82 29.40
CA ALA A 41 1.18 -2.47 29.51
C ALA A 41 -0.27 -2.51 30.02
N ILE A 42 -1.10 -3.43 29.52
CA ILE A 42 -2.49 -3.61 29.97
C ILE A 42 -2.51 -4.03 31.44
N GLU A 43 -1.66 -4.97 31.86
CA GLU A 43 -1.55 -5.39 33.26
C GLU A 43 -1.07 -4.26 34.18
N ARG A 44 -0.20 -3.38 33.70
CA ARG A 44 0.25 -2.20 34.43
C ARG A 44 -0.91 -1.22 34.66
N LEU A 45 -1.64 -0.90 33.58
CA LEU A 45 -2.78 0.02 33.63
C LEU A 45 -3.92 -0.53 34.51
N GLU A 46 -4.10 -1.85 34.55
CA GLU A 46 -5.05 -2.49 35.46
C GLU A 46 -4.57 -2.40 36.92
N ARG A 47 -3.27 -2.62 37.19
CA ARG A 47 -2.67 -2.46 38.54
C ARG A 47 -2.73 -1.04 39.04
N GLU A 48 -2.56 -0.06 38.16
CA GLU A 48 -2.66 1.37 38.45
C GLU A 48 -4.11 1.87 38.59
N CYS A 49 -5.09 0.96 38.44
CA CYS A 49 -6.53 1.27 38.50
C CYS A 49 -6.99 2.33 37.45
N VAL A 50 -6.22 2.52 36.38
CA VAL A 50 -6.58 3.39 35.24
C VAL A 50 -7.57 2.65 34.32
N LEU A 51 -7.42 1.33 34.20
CA LEU A 51 -8.32 0.47 33.45
C LEU A 51 -9.13 -0.42 34.39
N SER A 52 -10.45 -0.44 34.22
CA SER A 52 -11.28 -1.41 34.95
C SER A 52 -11.05 -2.82 34.40
N SER A 53 -11.12 -3.84 35.28
CA SER A 53 -10.94 -5.26 34.90
C SER A 53 -11.92 -5.73 33.80
N GLU A 54 -13.11 -5.14 33.72
CA GLU A 54 -14.07 -5.41 32.65
C GLU A 54 -13.58 -4.95 31.28
N ARG A 55 -12.85 -3.82 31.20
CA ARG A 55 -12.26 -3.28 29.97
C ARG A 55 -10.88 -3.88 29.67
N ALA A 56 -10.12 -4.24 30.69
CA ALA A 56 -8.82 -4.89 30.55
C ALA A 56 -8.93 -6.30 29.92
N ARG A 57 -9.96 -7.08 30.29
CA ARG A 57 -10.18 -8.45 29.77
C ARG A 57 -10.28 -8.54 28.24
N PRO A 58 -11.17 -7.78 27.54
CA PRO A 58 -11.24 -7.85 26.09
C PRO A 58 -9.96 -7.35 25.41
N LEU A 59 -9.26 -6.35 25.96
CA LEU A 59 -8.00 -5.86 25.44
C LEU A 59 -6.87 -6.89 25.59
N ALA A 60 -6.79 -7.58 26.74
CA ALA A 60 -5.83 -8.67 26.94
C ALA A 60 -6.09 -9.85 26.00
N ARG A 61 -7.36 -10.21 25.74
CA ARG A 61 -7.74 -11.24 24.77
C ARG A 61 -7.38 -10.82 23.34
N ALA A 62 -7.56 -9.56 22.99
CA ALA A 62 -7.15 -9.03 21.71
C ALA A 62 -5.61 -9.03 21.55
N ALA A 63 -4.87 -8.66 22.61
CA ALA A 63 -3.41 -8.67 22.63
C ALA A 63 -2.85 -10.10 22.49
N ARG A 64 -3.52 -11.12 23.08
CA ARG A 64 -3.18 -12.54 22.94
C ARG A 64 -3.58 -13.15 21.59
N GLY A 65 -4.25 -12.37 20.73
CA GLY A 65 -4.72 -12.89 19.44
C GLY A 65 -5.90 -13.85 19.53
N GLU A 66 -6.56 -13.94 20.71
CA GLU A 66 -7.76 -14.74 20.91
C GLU A 66 -9.01 -14.14 20.25
N LEU A 67 -8.97 -12.82 20.01
CA LEU A 67 -9.98 -12.13 19.22
C LEU A 67 -9.48 -11.96 17.79
N ILE A 68 -10.14 -12.62 16.87
CA ILE A 68 -9.88 -12.40 15.43
C ILE A 68 -10.35 -10.98 15.12
N SER A 69 -9.41 -10.12 14.75
CA SER A 69 -9.76 -8.80 14.23
C SER A 69 -10.35 -8.96 12.84
N LEU A 70 -11.66 -9.09 12.75
CA LEU A 70 -12.40 -9.12 11.48
C LEU A 70 -12.24 -7.82 10.67
N TRP A 71 -11.66 -6.78 11.26
CA TRP A 71 -11.53 -5.48 10.61
C TRP A 71 -10.66 -5.51 9.36
N ALA A 72 -9.51 -6.18 9.42
CA ALA A 72 -8.61 -6.30 8.26
C ALA A 72 -9.23 -7.18 7.16
N GLU A 73 -9.87 -8.27 7.54
CA GLU A 73 -10.53 -9.21 6.62
C GLU A 73 -11.76 -8.58 5.97
N LEU A 74 -12.58 -7.87 6.75
CA LEU A 74 -13.72 -7.11 6.23
C LEU A 74 -13.27 -6.02 5.26
N ARG A 75 -12.17 -5.34 5.55
CA ARG A 75 -11.60 -4.31 4.67
C ARG A 75 -11.15 -4.91 3.34
N VAL A 76 -10.44 -6.03 3.37
CA VAL A 76 -10.03 -6.74 2.14
C VAL A 76 -11.25 -7.24 1.37
N ALA A 77 -12.26 -7.81 2.04
CA ALA A 77 -13.50 -8.26 1.41
C ALA A 77 -14.26 -7.11 0.74
N LEU A 78 -14.31 -5.94 1.39
CA LEU A 78 -14.95 -4.75 0.82
C LEU A 78 -14.20 -4.20 -0.39
N TYR A 79 -12.85 -4.16 -0.37
CA TYR A 79 -12.07 -3.80 -1.56
C TYR A 79 -12.28 -4.80 -2.69
N ALA A 80 -12.27 -6.10 -2.40
CA ALA A 80 -12.59 -7.14 -3.38
C ALA A 80 -14.01 -6.97 -3.94
N GLY A 81 -14.99 -6.63 -3.10
CA GLY A 81 -16.36 -6.33 -3.51
C GLY A 81 -16.44 -5.14 -4.49
N VAL A 82 -15.73 -4.05 -4.22
CA VAL A 82 -15.66 -2.90 -5.14
C VAL A 82 -15.06 -3.31 -6.49
N ILE A 83 -13.95 -4.06 -6.49
CA ILE A 83 -13.32 -4.55 -7.72
C ILE A 83 -14.27 -5.47 -8.48
N LEU A 84 -14.96 -6.38 -7.80
CA LEU A 84 -15.94 -7.27 -8.42
C LEU A 84 -17.11 -6.51 -9.05
N ILE A 85 -17.65 -5.49 -8.38
CA ILE A 85 -18.73 -4.64 -8.91
C ILE A 85 -18.27 -3.94 -10.19
N VAL A 86 -17.09 -3.32 -10.17
CA VAL A 86 -16.55 -2.59 -11.33
C VAL A 86 -16.26 -3.56 -12.48
N THR A 87 -15.66 -4.73 -12.19
CA THR A 87 -15.39 -5.76 -13.19
C THR A 87 -16.68 -6.35 -13.75
N GLY A 88 -17.64 -6.68 -12.88
CA GLY A 88 -18.96 -7.22 -13.26
C GLY A 88 -19.75 -6.23 -14.12
N ALA A 89 -19.75 -4.96 -13.76
CA ALA A 89 -20.36 -3.90 -14.57
C ALA A 89 -19.70 -3.82 -15.96
N GLY A 90 -18.37 -3.88 -16.04
CA GLY A 90 -17.64 -3.91 -17.30
C GLY A 90 -18.01 -5.11 -18.20
N LEU A 91 -18.15 -6.31 -17.61
CA LEU A 91 -18.58 -7.50 -18.33
C LEU A 91 -20.02 -7.42 -18.83
N LEU A 92 -20.95 -6.96 -17.97
CA LEU A 92 -22.36 -6.76 -18.36
C LEU A 92 -22.51 -5.73 -19.49
N ILE A 93 -21.77 -4.64 -19.41
CA ILE A 93 -21.70 -3.65 -20.47
C ILE A 93 -21.22 -4.28 -21.77
N ARG A 94 -20.13 -5.04 -21.72
CA ARG A 94 -19.58 -5.71 -22.89
C ARG A 94 -20.56 -6.69 -23.54
N GLN A 95 -21.35 -7.43 -22.77
CA GLN A 95 -22.32 -8.40 -23.26
C GLN A 95 -23.59 -7.77 -23.86
N ASN A 96 -23.97 -6.57 -23.40
CA ASN A 96 -25.21 -5.91 -23.80
C ASN A 96 -24.98 -4.62 -24.62
N LEU A 97 -23.77 -4.41 -25.10
CA LEU A 97 -23.36 -3.19 -25.82
C LEU A 97 -24.27 -2.86 -26.99
N ASP A 98 -24.71 -3.89 -27.74
CA ASP A 98 -25.55 -3.73 -28.94
C ASP A 98 -27.02 -3.41 -28.62
N ARG A 99 -27.47 -3.71 -27.38
CA ARG A 99 -28.86 -3.53 -26.96
C ARG A 99 -29.12 -2.19 -26.25
N ILE A 100 -28.14 -1.71 -25.49
CA ILE A 100 -28.31 -0.55 -24.59
C ILE A 100 -27.92 0.77 -25.27
N GLY A 101 -27.07 0.68 -26.28
CA GLY A 101 -26.49 1.85 -26.94
C GLY A 101 -25.36 2.53 -26.13
N PRO A 102 -24.30 2.97 -26.82
CA PRO A 102 -23.11 3.45 -26.15
C PRO A 102 -23.31 4.73 -25.31
N LEU A 103 -24.21 5.61 -25.74
CA LEU A 103 -24.49 6.84 -24.99
C LEU A 103 -25.20 6.56 -23.66
N ALA A 104 -26.17 5.62 -23.64
CA ALA A 104 -26.88 5.28 -22.41
C ALA A 104 -25.94 4.66 -21.36
N ILE A 105 -24.96 3.89 -21.81
CA ILE A 105 -23.94 3.31 -20.92
C ILE A 105 -23.05 4.40 -20.33
N ALA A 106 -22.55 5.33 -21.15
CA ALA A 106 -21.74 6.45 -20.67
C ALA A 106 -22.53 7.31 -19.67
N VAL A 107 -23.77 7.69 -20.00
CA VAL A 107 -24.60 8.46 -19.09
C VAL A 107 -24.88 7.70 -17.79
N GLY A 108 -25.13 6.40 -17.85
CA GLY A 108 -25.38 5.56 -16.67
C GLY A 108 -24.15 5.45 -15.75
N LEU A 109 -22.96 5.21 -16.32
CA LEU A 109 -21.70 5.16 -15.56
C LEU A 109 -21.37 6.52 -14.95
N GLY A 110 -21.47 7.58 -15.74
CA GLY A 110 -21.22 8.94 -15.28
C GLY A 110 -22.18 9.35 -14.18
N ALA A 111 -23.49 9.07 -14.31
CA ALA A 111 -24.48 9.34 -13.27
C ALA A 111 -24.19 8.58 -11.97
N ALA A 112 -23.82 7.30 -12.06
CA ALA A 112 -23.43 6.50 -10.89
C ALA A 112 -22.16 7.06 -10.21
N ALA A 113 -21.15 7.43 -10.99
CA ALA A 113 -19.93 8.06 -10.48
C ALA A 113 -20.24 9.38 -9.78
N VAL A 114 -21.02 10.26 -10.41
CA VAL A 114 -21.44 11.56 -9.83
C VAL A 114 -22.26 11.33 -8.56
N GLY A 115 -23.19 10.38 -8.54
CA GLY A 115 -23.97 10.04 -7.35
C GLY A 115 -23.09 9.63 -6.16
N CYS A 116 -22.10 8.77 -6.39
CA CYS A 116 -21.12 8.40 -5.36
C CYS A 116 -20.32 9.61 -4.87
N LEU A 117 -19.83 10.44 -5.78
CA LEU A 117 -19.01 11.61 -5.42
C LEU A 117 -19.82 12.69 -4.69
N VAL A 118 -21.06 12.94 -5.09
CA VAL A 118 -21.98 13.86 -4.38
C VAL A 118 -22.22 13.38 -2.96
N TRP A 119 -22.48 12.08 -2.78
CA TRP A 119 -22.65 11.48 -1.46
C TRP A 119 -21.41 11.66 -0.58
N VAL A 120 -20.20 11.45 -1.16
CA VAL A 120 -18.92 11.66 -0.48
C VAL A 120 -18.73 13.13 -0.09
N VAL A 121 -18.98 14.07 -1.03
CA VAL A 121 -18.84 15.51 -0.77
C VAL A 121 -19.77 15.97 0.35
N ALA A 122 -21.03 15.47 0.37
CA ALA A 122 -22.01 15.82 1.39
C ALA A 122 -21.61 15.36 2.81
N ARG A 123 -20.76 14.33 2.93
CA ARG A 123 -20.29 13.79 4.22
C ARG A 123 -18.85 14.12 4.54
N ALA A 124 -18.17 14.81 3.62
CA ALA A 124 -16.75 15.09 3.75
C ALA A 124 -16.45 16.06 4.90
N PRO A 125 -15.45 15.77 5.72
CA PRO A 125 -14.95 16.71 6.71
C PRO A 125 -14.32 17.94 6.04
N ALA A 126 -14.12 19.00 6.84
CA ALA A 126 -13.44 20.21 6.37
C ALA A 126 -12.02 19.87 5.91
N PHE A 127 -11.54 20.56 4.86
CA PHE A 127 -10.18 20.37 4.35
C PHE A 127 -9.14 20.80 5.40
N SER A 128 -8.12 19.99 5.58
CA SER A 128 -6.93 20.31 6.39
C SER A 128 -5.65 19.88 5.67
N TRP A 129 -4.56 20.59 5.89
CA TRP A 129 -3.24 20.17 5.43
C TRP A 129 -2.61 19.05 6.28
N GLY A 130 -3.18 18.81 7.46
CA GLY A 130 -2.85 17.66 8.31
C GLY A 130 -3.57 16.39 7.87
N GLU A 131 -3.39 15.29 8.59
CA GLU A 131 -4.14 14.05 8.40
C GLU A 131 -5.56 14.22 8.98
N VAL A 132 -6.56 13.95 8.19
CA VAL A 132 -7.97 13.96 8.58
C VAL A 132 -8.49 12.54 8.50
N PRO A 133 -8.92 11.93 9.62
CA PRO A 133 -9.48 10.59 9.60
C PRO A 133 -10.78 10.56 8.77
N SER A 134 -10.99 9.47 8.04
CA SER A 134 -12.25 9.26 7.33
C SER A 134 -13.40 9.13 8.33
N PRO A 135 -14.60 9.68 8.02
CA PRO A 135 -15.75 9.64 8.92
C PRO A 135 -16.17 8.20 9.26
N ASP A 136 -16.21 7.34 8.26
CA ASP A 136 -16.58 5.93 8.41
C ASP A 136 -15.94 5.08 7.28
N LEU A 137 -16.05 3.76 7.43
CA LEU A 137 -15.55 2.83 6.42
C LEU A 137 -16.30 2.96 5.08
N ALA A 138 -17.60 3.22 5.09
CA ALA A 138 -18.40 3.34 3.89
C ALA A 138 -17.93 4.53 3.04
N PHE A 139 -17.48 5.62 3.68
CA PHE A 139 -16.94 6.79 3.01
C PHE A 139 -15.76 6.44 2.09
N ASP A 140 -14.77 5.69 2.59
CA ASP A 140 -13.59 5.30 1.81
C ASP A 140 -13.96 4.42 0.61
N TYR A 141 -14.93 3.51 0.78
CA TYR A 141 -15.35 2.61 -0.29
C TYR A 141 -16.20 3.30 -1.35
N VAL A 142 -17.12 4.17 -0.95
CA VAL A 142 -17.93 4.94 -1.90
C VAL A 142 -17.05 5.93 -2.66
N LEU A 143 -16.07 6.54 -2.01
CA LEU A 143 -15.05 7.37 -2.67
C LEU A 143 -14.28 6.56 -3.72
N LEU A 144 -13.81 5.36 -3.35
CA LEU A 144 -13.07 4.49 -4.28
C LEU A 144 -13.97 4.06 -5.45
N LEU A 145 -15.20 3.63 -5.16
CA LEU A 145 -16.16 3.21 -6.19
C LEU A 145 -16.46 4.36 -7.16
N GLY A 146 -16.79 5.53 -6.64
CA GLY A 146 -17.05 6.71 -7.47
C GLY A 146 -15.87 7.12 -8.34
N ALA A 147 -14.67 7.06 -7.80
CA ALA A 147 -13.45 7.36 -8.52
C ALA A 147 -13.15 6.34 -9.63
N LEU A 148 -13.31 5.03 -9.37
CA LEU A 148 -13.11 3.98 -10.36
C LEU A 148 -14.18 4.02 -11.45
N LEU A 149 -15.45 4.28 -11.09
CA LEU A 149 -16.52 4.43 -12.07
C LEU A 149 -16.27 5.63 -13.00
N ALA A 150 -15.85 6.78 -12.47
CA ALA A 150 -15.50 7.94 -13.27
C ALA A 150 -14.34 7.67 -14.24
N ALA A 151 -13.28 6.98 -13.77
CA ALA A 151 -12.18 6.60 -14.63
C ALA A 151 -12.60 5.59 -15.72
N THR A 152 -13.46 4.63 -15.36
CA THR A 152 -14.01 3.65 -16.30
C THR A 152 -14.90 4.32 -17.35
N ASP A 153 -15.73 5.28 -16.95
CA ASP A 153 -16.56 6.04 -17.84
C ASP A 153 -15.72 6.88 -18.83
N LEU A 154 -14.71 7.59 -18.34
CA LEU A 154 -13.79 8.34 -19.19
C LEU A 154 -13.08 7.43 -20.21
N ALA A 155 -12.60 6.25 -19.78
CA ALA A 155 -11.99 5.28 -20.66
C ALA A 155 -13.00 4.72 -21.70
N TYR A 156 -14.25 4.46 -21.27
CA TYR A 156 -15.32 4.01 -22.15
C TYR A 156 -15.67 5.06 -23.23
N ILE A 157 -15.78 6.32 -22.81
CA ILE A 157 -16.03 7.45 -23.73
C ILE A 157 -14.91 7.53 -24.77
N GLU A 158 -13.64 7.38 -24.35
CA GLU A 158 -12.51 7.43 -25.27
C GLU A 158 -12.53 6.26 -26.27
N VAL A 159 -12.80 5.04 -25.79
CA VAL A 159 -12.84 3.83 -26.65
C VAL A 159 -14.01 3.88 -27.66
N LYS A 160 -15.16 4.43 -27.27
CA LYS A 160 -16.38 4.42 -28.11
C LYS A 160 -16.55 5.65 -28.99
N PHE A 161 -16.15 6.79 -28.47
CA PHE A 161 -16.38 8.08 -29.15
C PHE A 161 -15.08 8.71 -29.65
N THR A 162 -13.89 8.14 -29.28
CA THR A 162 -12.57 8.65 -29.66
C THR A 162 -12.43 10.16 -29.43
N ALA A 163 -12.92 10.62 -28.30
CA ALA A 163 -13.07 12.04 -27.98
C ALA A 163 -11.73 12.81 -28.04
N LEU A 164 -10.64 12.15 -27.64
CA LEU A 164 -9.28 12.72 -27.68
C LEU A 164 -8.49 12.29 -28.96
N GLY A 165 -8.98 11.34 -29.73
CA GLY A 165 -8.37 10.87 -30.98
C GLY A 165 -6.90 10.50 -30.80
N ALA A 166 -6.01 11.16 -31.56
CA ALA A 166 -4.54 10.91 -31.47
C ALA A 166 -3.94 11.25 -30.10
N SER A 167 -4.62 12.06 -29.31
CA SER A 167 -4.20 12.46 -27.97
C SER A 167 -4.77 11.55 -26.86
N TRP A 168 -5.23 10.34 -27.21
CA TRP A 168 -5.82 9.39 -26.28
C TRP A 168 -5.02 9.15 -24.97
N PRO A 169 -3.66 9.21 -24.94
CA PRO A 169 -2.94 9.02 -23.68
C PRO A 169 -3.23 10.12 -22.65
N LEU A 170 -3.74 11.28 -23.07
CA LEU A 170 -4.11 12.36 -22.14
C LEU A 170 -5.23 11.96 -21.18
N HIS A 171 -6.10 11.00 -21.53
CA HIS A 171 -7.12 10.51 -20.59
C HIS A 171 -6.51 9.95 -19.32
N LEU A 172 -5.35 9.26 -19.41
CA LEU A 172 -4.63 8.77 -18.24
C LEU A 172 -4.10 9.90 -17.37
N LEU A 173 -3.62 10.99 -17.99
CA LEU A 173 -3.21 12.19 -17.24
C LEU A 173 -4.42 12.84 -16.53
N LEU A 174 -5.55 12.96 -17.22
CA LEU A 174 -6.77 13.50 -16.62
C LEU A 174 -7.24 12.65 -15.42
N VAL A 175 -7.24 11.33 -15.57
CA VAL A 175 -7.57 10.41 -14.48
C VAL A 175 -6.56 10.51 -13.33
N ALA A 176 -5.27 10.62 -13.61
CA ALA A 176 -4.23 10.77 -12.59
C ALA A 176 -4.42 12.08 -11.79
N VAL A 177 -4.69 13.20 -12.48
CA VAL A 177 -4.99 14.49 -11.85
C VAL A 177 -6.27 14.41 -11.03
N PHE A 178 -7.32 13.79 -11.56
CA PHE A 178 -8.58 13.58 -10.85
C PHE A 178 -8.38 12.78 -9.56
N TYR A 179 -7.65 11.63 -9.61
CA TYR A 179 -7.33 10.87 -8.41
C TYR A 179 -6.46 11.67 -7.42
N ALA A 180 -5.52 12.48 -7.91
CA ALA A 180 -4.72 13.34 -7.05
C ALA A 180 -5.58 14.38 -6.32
N VAL A 181 -6.53 15.04 -7.02
CA VAL A 181 -7.47 15.98 -6.41
C VAL A 181 -8.31 15.30 -5.34
N LEU A 182 -8.88 14.11 -5.63
CA LEU A 182 -9.63 13.33 -4.65
C LEU A 182 -8.77 12.93 -3.45
N ALA A 183 -7.52 12.50 -3.69
CA ALA A 183 -6.58 12.13 -2.64
C ALA A 183 -6.33 13.29 -1.68
N PHE A 184 -5.99 14.47 -2.20
CA PHE A 184 -5.72 15.65 -1.39
C PHE A 184 -6.97 16.20 -0.69
N ARG A 185 -8.14 16.17 -1.37
CA ARG A 185 -9.39 16.69 -0.82
C ARG A 185 -9.95 15.82 0.29
N PHE A 186 -9.89 14.49 0.12
CA PHE A 186 -10.52 13.52 1.03
C PHE A 186 -9.52 12.73 1.87
N ASP A 187 -8.24 13.05 1.79
CA ASP A 187 -7.16 12.47 2.59
C ASP A 187 -6.96 10.95 2.40
N SER A 188 -7.23 10.46 1.18
CA SER A 188 -7.21 9.03 0.87
C SER A 188 -5.87 8.58 0.33
N ARG A 189 -5.16 7.72 1.08
CA ARG A 189 -3.90 7.08 0.64
C ARG A 189 -4.11 6.17 -0.58
N VAL A 190 -5.30 5.57 -0.71
CA VAL A 190 -5.65 4.71 -1.85
C VAL A 190 -5.75 5.55 -3.12
N GLN A 191 -6.46 6.67 -3.07
CA GLN A 191 -6.57 7.59 -4.20
C GLN A 191 -5.20 8.15 -4.60
N TRP A 192 -4.33 8.43 -3.62
CA TRP A 192 -2.97 8.87 -3.88
C TRP A 192 -2.16 7.80 -4.61
N SER A 193 -2.26 6.53 -4.20
CA SER A 193 -1.60 5.43 -4.90
C SER A 193 -2.10 5.26 -6.34
N LEU A 194 -3.42 5.38 -6.56
CA LEU A 194 -4.02 5.34 -7.89
C LEU A 194 -3.54 6.51 -8.77
N ALA A 195 -3.45 7.72 -8.21
CA ALA A 195 -2.93 8.88 -8.91
C ALA A 195 -1.50 8.66 -9.43
N LEU A 196 -0.62 8.19 -8.56
CA LEU A 196 0.78 7.94 -8.92
C LEU A 196 0.93 6.80 -9.93
N THR A 197 0.22 5.68 -9.75
CA THR A 197 0.28 4.55 -10.69
C THR A 197 -0.30 4.91 -12.05
N THR A 198 -1.39 5.68 -12.11
CA THR A 198 -1.97 6.16 -13.37
C THR A 198 -1.05 7.17 -14.05
N LEU A 199 -0.38 8.04 -13.28
CA LEU A 199 0.62 8.97 -13.82
C LEU A 199 1.83 8.24 -14.41
N ALA A 200 2.30 7.17 -13.77
CA ALA A 200 3.34 6.31 -14.31
C ALA A 200 2.87 5.59 -15.59
N ALA A 201 1.62 5.15 -15.63
CA ALA A 201 1.02 4.57 -16.83
C ALA A 201 0.98 5.57 -17.99
N TRP A 202 0.55 6.80 -17.72
CA TRP A 202 0.57 7.88 -18.73
C TRP A 202 1.96 8.12 -19.31
N ARG A 203 3.01 8.06 -18.51
CA ARG A 203 4.40 8.16 -18.96
C ARG A 203 4.87 6.95 -19.77
N GLY A 204 4.01 6.00 -20.05
CA GLY A 204 4.31 4.83 -20.88
C GLY A 204 5.03 3.72 -20.12
N VAL A 205 5.06 3.75 -18.79
CA VAL A 205 5.66 2.67 -17.99
C VAL A 205 4.85 1.39 -18.11
N SER A 206 3.50 1.51 -18.12
CA SER A 206 2.59 0.35 -18.20
C SER A 206 1.89 0.20 -19.56
N VAL A 207 1.69 1.27 -20.32
CA VAL A 207 0.96 1.23 -21.60
C VAL A 207 1.74 0.46 -22.66
N ARG A 208 3.04 0.65 -22.73
CA ARG A 208 3.89 -0.13 -23.63
C ARG A 208 4.03 -1.61 -23.24
N PHE A 209 3.67 -1.94 -22.01
CA PHE A 209 3.58 -3.30 -21.53
C PHE A 209 2.44 -4.09 -22.21
N LEU A 210 1.34 -3.43 -22.55
CA LEU A 210 0.17 -4.06 -23.18
C LEU A 210 0.32 -4.22 -24.69
N ASP A 211 1.16 -3.41 -25.33
CA ASP A 211 1.32 -3.39 -26.80
C ASP A 211 2.39 -4.35 -27.33
N ARG A 212 3.15 -4.99 -26.45
CA ARG A 212 4.25 -5.90 -26.86
C ARG A 212 4.06 -7.29 -26.29
N GLU A 213 4.67 -8.27 -26.97
CA GLU A 213 4.76 -9.63 -26.42
C GLU A 213 5.31 -9.60 -24.99
N PRO A 214 4.69 -10.33 -24.04
CA PRO A 214 4.95 -10.19 -22.60
C PRO A 214 6.41 -10.31 -22.18
N TRP A 215 7.25 -10.92 -23.02
CA TRP A 215 8.67 -11.19 -22.72
C TRP A 215 9.65 -10.12 -23.22
N ASN A 216 9.22 -9.17 -24.08
CA ASN A 216 10.10 -8.17 -24.72
C ASN A 216 10.08 -6.78 -24.06
N TRP A 217 9.12 -6.49 -23.17
CA TRP A 217 8.97 -5.16 -22.56
C TRP A 217 10.08 -4.82 -21.55
N TRP A 218 10.69 -5.82 -20.90
CA TRP A 218 11.78 -5.63 -19.95
C TRP A 218 13.02 -4.98 -20.59
N GLY A 219 13.22 -5.18 -21.88
CA GLY A 219 14.36 -4.67 -22.63
C GLY A 219 14.22 -3.24 -23.16
N ASP A 220 13.02 -2.61 -23.12
CA ASP A 220 12.80 -1.31 -23.73
C ASP A 220 13.51 -0.18 -22.93
N PRO A 221 14.53 0.51 -23.52
CA PRO A 221 15.27 1.55 -22.83
C PRO A 221 14.40 2.76 -22.48
N VAL A 222 13.33 3.04 -23.26
CA VAL A 222 12.42 4.16 -23.01
C VAL A 222 11.54 3.88 -21.81
N VAL A 223 11.00 2.65 -21.69
CA VAL A 223 10.21 2.23 -20.53
C VAL A 223 11.05 2.30 -19.27
N ARG A 224 12.28 1.82 -19.32
CA ARG A 224 13.25 1.85 -18.22
C ARG A 224 13.56 3.28 -17.78
N ALA A 225 13.90 4.17 -18.73
CA ALA A 225 14.20 5.57 -18.43
C ALA A 225 12.98 6.28 -17.81
N ASN A 226 11.78 6.04 -18.34
CA ASN A 226 10.54 6.58 -17.80
C ASN A 226 10.26 6.05 -16.40
N ALA A 227 10.47 4.76 -16.13
CA ALA A 227 10.29 4.17 -14.81
C ALA A 227 11.22 4.80 -13.77
N ILE A 228 12.51 4.95 -14.10
CA ILE A 228 13.49 5.60 -13.23
C ILE A 228 13.13 7.07 -13.00
N ALA A 229 12.81 7.83 -14.05
CA ALA A 229 12.46 9.24 -13.95
C ALA A 229 11.19 9.45 -13.11
N CYS A 230 10.11 8.68 -13.36
CA CYS A 230 8.89 8.71 -12.57
C CYS A 230 9.15 8.33 -11.12
N GLY A 231 9.94 7.28 -10.91
CA GLY A 231 10.28 6.82 -9.58
C GLY A 231 11.02 7.87 -8.75
N LEU A 232 12.02 8.53 -9.32
CA LEU A 232 12.73 9.63 -8.68
C LEU A 232 11.81 10.83 -8.42
N ALA A 233 10.93 11.17 -9.36
CA ALA A 233 9.95 12.25 -9.19
C ALA A 233 8.98 11.92 -8.03
N PHE A 234 8.48 10.69 -7.92
CA PHE A 234 7.59 10.28 -6.83
C PHE A 234 8.30 10.30 -5.47
N ALA A 235 9.54 9.81 -5.40
CA ALA A 235 10.34 9.87 -4.19
C ALA A 235 10.59 11.32 -3.75
N LEU A 236 10.88 12.22 -4.70
CA LEU A 236 11.05 13.65 -4.46
C LEU A 236 9.75 14.28 -3.95
N VAL A 237 8.61 14.01 -4.60
CA VAL A 237 7.29 14.51 -4.15
C VAL A 237 7.00 14.03 -2.74
N GLY A 238 7.22 12.75 -2.43
CA GLY A 238 7.04 12.21 -1.08
C GLY A 238 7.93 12.94 -0.05
N TRP A 239 9.20 13.13 -0.38
CA TRP A 239 10.13 13.86 0.47
C TRP A 239 9.70 15.33 0.68
N LEU A 240 9.24 16.02 -0.38
CA LEU A 240 8.73 17.39 -0.28
C LEU A 240 7.49 17.48 0.62
N LEU A 241 6.52 16.54 0.48
CA LEU A 241 5.33 16.49 1.33
C LEU A 241 5.71 16.35 2.80
N ALA A 242 6.65 15.47 3.12
CA ALA A 242 7.17 15.31 4.47
C ALA A 242 7.91 16.56 4.96
N ARG A 243 8.77 17.16 4.11
CA ARG A 243 9.60 18.33 4.46
C ARG A 243 8.77 19.57 4.77
N TYR A 244 7.71 19.79 4.00
CA TYR A 244 6.79 20.92 4.20
C TYR A 244 5.64 20.61 5.16
N ARG A 245 5.59 19.41 5.73
CA ARG A 245 4.51 18.94 6.63
C ARG A 245 3.10 19.10 6.04
N ARG A 246 2.98 19.05 4.71
CA ARG A 246 1.70 19.08 4.01
C ARG A 246 1.34 17.67 3.59
N LYS A 247 0.24 17.12 4.16
CA LYS A 247 -0.17 15.73 3.90
C LYS A 247 0.99 14.71 4.06
N ALA A 248 1.79 14.87 5.12
CA ALA A 248 3.00 14.08 5.36
C ALA A 248 2.74 12.57 5.36
N HIS A 249 1.52 12.12 5.69
CA HIS A 249 1.11 10.72 5.66
C HIS A 249 1.02 10.12 4.24
N PHE A 250 1.13 10.93 3.17
CA PHE A 250 1.25 10.47 1.78
C PHE A 250 2.69 10.11 1.39
N GLU A 251 3.68 10.58 2.16
CA GLU A 251 5.10 10.32 1.90
C GLU A 251 5.41 8.83 1.76
N PRO A 252 4.98 7.92 2.66
CA PRO A 252 5.34 6.51 2.55
C PRO A 252 4.85 5.86 1.25
N VAL A 253 3.67 6.28 0.75
CA VAL A 253 3.11 5.75 -0.51
C VAL A 253 3.96 6.22 -1.69
N ALA A 254 4.26 7.52 -1.77
CA ALA A 254 5.03 8.09 -2.87
C ALA A 254 6.47 7.58 -2.88
N VAL A 255 7.12 7.49 -1.72
CA VAL A 255 8.50 7.00 -1.59
C VAL A 255 8.59 5.52 -1.93
N ASN A 256 7.67 4.68 -1.43
CA ASN A 256 7.68 3.25 -1.73
C ASN A 256 7.42 2.97 -3.22
N LEU A 257 6.42 3.62 -3.83
CA LEU A 257 6.16 3.49 -5.27
C LEU A 257 7.33 4.06 -6.09
N GLY A 258 7.91 5.17 -5.66
CA GLY A 258 9.08 5.77 -6.30
C GLY A 258 10.25 4.81 -6.35
N TRP A 259 10.66 4.26 -5.22
CA TRP A 259 11.77 3.30 -5.17
C TRP A 259 11.45 1.97 -5.85
N LEU A 260 10.19 1.52 -5.83
CA LEU A 260 9.78 0.36 -6.61
C LEU A 260 10.03 0.56 -8.11
N LEU A 261 9.68 1.73 -8.65
CA LEU A 261 9.91 2.06 -10.06
C LEU A 261 11.39 2.23 -10.38
N VAL A 262 12.17 2.87 -9.51
CA VAL A 262 13.63 3.02 -9.72
C VAL A 262 14.32 1.66 -9.72
N LEU A 263 14.09 0.85 -8.69
CA LEU A 263 14.70 -0.48 -8.58
C LEU A 263 14.22 -1.41 -9.70
N GLY A 264 12.93 -1.36 -10.06
CA GLY A 264 12.37 -2.11 -11.18
C GLY A 264 12.98 -1.70 -12.52
N GLY A 265 13.15 -0.39 -12.77
CA GLY A 265 13.80 0.13 -13.96
C GLY A 265 15.27 -0.28 -14.05
N LEU A 266 16.02 -0.21 -12.96
CA LEU A 266 17.42 -0.69 -12.92
C LEU A 266 17.50 -2.21 -13.10
N ALA A 267 16.60 -2.96 -12.47
CA ALA A 267 16.52 -4.41 -12.61
C ALA A 267 16.22 -4.82 -14.07
N SER A 268 15.36 -4.10 -14.77
CA SER A 268 15.09 -4.37 -16.18
C SER A 268 16.36 -4.23 -17.05
N GLY A 269 17.26 -3.31 -16.70
CA GLY A 269 18.55 -3.17 -17.36
C GLY A 269 19.56 -4.25 -16.98
N ALA A 270 19.58 -4.65 -15.71
CA ALA A 270 20.44 -5.70 -15.20
C ALA A 270 20.09 -7.10 -15.73
N LEU A 271 18.77 -7.37 -15.93
CA LEU A 271 18.26 -8.66 -16.39
C LEU A 271 18.24 -8.81 -17.93
N GLN A 272 18.80 -7.85 -18.66
CA GLN A 272 19.01 -8.00 -20.11
C GLN A 272 19.96 -9.17 -20.43
N GLY A 273 19.82 -9.73 -21.66
CA GLY A 273 20.73 -10.78 -22.11
C GLY A 273 22.18 -10.32 -22.09
N SER A 274 23.11 -11.24 -21.79
CA SER A 274 24.54 -10.97 -21.71
C SER A 274 25.15 -10.46 -23.03
N SER A 275 24.47 -10.71 -24.14
CA SER A 275 24.83 -10.18 -25.47
C SER A 275 24.57 -8.68 -25.63
N GLN A 276 23.78 -8.07 -24.74
CA GLN A 276 23.49 -6.63 -24.80
C GLN A 276 24.50 -5.85 -23.93
N SER A 277 25.10 -4.81 -24.52
CA SER A 277 26.04 -3.96 -23.80
C SER A 277 25.34 -3.22 -22.64
N GLY A 278 25.97 -3.21 -21.46
CA GLY A 278 25.52 -2.41 -20.32
C GLY A 278 24.83 -3.17 -19.18
N TRP A 279 24.49 -4.44 -19.32
CA TRP A 279 23.86 -5.24 -18.24
C TRP A 279 24.68 -5.24 -16.96
N ALA A 280 26.02 -5.31 -17.07
CA ALA A 280 26.90 -5.30 -15.90
C ALA A 280 26.88 -3.95 -15.17
N ALA A 281 26.88 -2.84 -15.93
CA ALA A 281 26.77 -1.50 -15.36
C ALA A 281 25.42 -1.30 -14.63
N PHE A 282 24.33 -1.77 -15.23
CA PHE A 282 23.01 -1.76 -14.58
C PHE A 282 22.96 -2.65 -13.35
N SER A 283 23.60 -3.83 -13.35
CA SER A 283 23.67 -4.71 -12.20
C SER A 283 24.45 -4.08 -11.04
N LEU A 284 25.59 -3.44 -11.32
CA LEU A 284 26.37 -2.74 -10.31
C LEU A 284 25.62 -1.50 -9.78
N LEU A 285 24.98 -0.74 -10.66
CA LEU A 285 24.17 0.42 -10.25
C LEU A 285 22.96 -0.01 -9.41
N LEU A 286 22.25 -1.09 -9.82
CA LEU A 286 21.16 -1.67 -9.04
C LEU A 286 21.66 -2.09 -7.65
N LEU A 287 22.81 -2.76 -7.58
CA LEU A 287 23.38 -3.19 -6.30
C LEU A 287 23.69 -2.00 -5.39
N ALA A 288 24.38 -0.99 -5.91
CA ALA A 288 24.73 0.22 -5.15
C ALA A 288 23.50 0.96 -4.63
N VAL A 289 22.51 1.19 -5.50
CA VAL A 289 21.26 1.87 -5.14
C VAL A 289 20.45 1.05 -4.16
N ALA A 290 20.33 -0.27 -4.37
CA ALA A 290 19.57 -1.17 -3.50
C ALA A 290 20.17 -1.24 -2.09
N ILE A 291 21.51 -1.32 -1.98
CA ILE A 291 22.23 -1.27 -0.68
C ILE A 291 21.98 0.10 0.00
N GLY A 292 22.10 1.20 -0.74
CA GLY A 292 21.83 2.54 -0.20
C GLY A 292 20.40 2.69 0.34
N VAL A 293 19.41 2.24 -0.44
CA VAL A 293 17.99 2.22 -0.04
C VAL A 293 17.78 1.33 1.21
N ALA A 294 18.36 0.13 1.23
CA ALA A 294 18.25 -0.78 2.37
C ALA A 294 18.88 -0.17 3.64
N ALA A 295 20.06 0.44 3.53
CA ALA A 295 20.76 1.06 4.65
C ALA A 295 19.95 2.22 5.26
N VAL A 296 19.46 3.14 4.41
CA VAL A 296 18.64 4.27 4.85
C VAL A 296 17.32 3.79 5.46
N ALA A 297 16.67 2.80 4.83
CA ALA A 297 15.43 2.22 5.30
C ALA A 297 15.60 1.49 6.64
N PHE A 298 16.72 0.77 6.83
CA PHE A 298 17.04 0.09 8.09
C PHE A 298 17.28 1.11 9.23
N ALA A 299 18.01 2.19 8.96
CA ALA A 299 18.23 3.26 9.92
C ALA A 299 16.92 3.98 10.31
N GLY A 300 15.99 4.14 9.35
CA GLY A 300 14.68 4.77 9.55
C GLY A 300 13.56 3.83 10.00
N GLY A 301 13.82 2.53 10.25
CA GLY A 301 12.81 1.54 10.67
C GLY A 301 11.74 1.23 9.60
N ARG A 302 11.98 1.52 8.32
CA ARG A 302 11.04 1.38 7.20
C ARG A 302 11.10 -0.01 6.57
N LEU A 303 10.37 -0.98 7.12
CA LEU A 303 10.45 -2.38 6.73
C LEU A 303 10.19 -2.64 5.24
N VAL A 304 9.16 -2.02 4.65
CA VAL A 304 8.79 -2.24 3.23
C VAL A 304 9.93 -1.79 2.32
N LEU A 305 10.46 -0.60 2.54
CA LEU A 305 11.55 -0.04 1.75
C LEU A 305 12.85 -0.84 1.94
N PHE A 306 13.12 -1.31 3.17
CA PHE A 306 14.23 -2.21 3.46
C PHE A 306 14.12 -3.53 2.68
N ALA A 307 12.93 -4.15 2.68
CA ALA A 307 12.69 -5.39 1.94
C ALA A 307 12.89 -5.18 0.43
N MET A 308 12.40 -4.08 -0.14
CA MET A 308 12.62 -3.73 -1.55
C MET A 308 14.12 -3.59 -1.88
N GLY A 309 14.90 -2.93 -1.02
CA GLY A 309 16.35 -2.81 -1.16
C GLY A 309 17.04 -4.18 -1.11
N CYS A 310 16.65 -5.04 -0.17
CA CYS A 310 17.20 -6.41 -0.07
C CYS A 310 16.88 -7.24 -1.32
N VAL A 311 15.65 -7.17 -1.85
CA VAL A 311 15.25 -7.87 -3.09
C VAL A 311 16.05 -7.35 -4.29
N GLY A 312 16.20 -6.03 -4.41
CA GLY A 312 17.01 -5.42 -5.48
C GLY A 312 18.48 -5.83 -5.41
N ALA A 313 19.07 -5.81 -4.22
CA ALA A 313 20.47 -6.26 -4.02
C ALA A 313 20.64 -7.76 -4.33
N TYR A 314 19.68 -8.59 -3.88
CA TYR A 314 19.67 -10.01 -4.19
C TYR A 314 19.58 -10.27 -5.71
N ALA A 315 18.71 -9.57 -6.42
CA ALA A 315 18.58 -9.69 -7.85
C ALA A 315 19.88 -9.28 -8.58
N ALA A 316 20.52 -8.20 -8.16
CA ALA A 316 21.79 -7.74 -8.74
C ALA A 316 22.93 -8.74 -8.50
N ILE A 317 23.08 -9.23 -7.26
CA ILE A 317 24.11 -10.24 -6.91
C ILE A 317 23.86 -11.53 -7.68
N SER A 318 22.61 -12.03 -7.69
CA SER A 318 22.27 -13.26 -8.40
C SER A 318 22.57 -13.14 -9.89
N ARG A 319 22.29 -11.99 -10.51
CA ARG A 319 22.63 -11.76 -11.91
C ARG A 319 24.12 -11.81 -12.18
N LEU A 320 24.92 -11.17 -11.34
CA LEU A 320 26.40 -11.18 -11.45
C LEU A 320 26.98 -12.57 -11.23
N VAL A 321 26.45 -13.32 -10.25
CA VAL A 321 26.93 -14.67 -9.92
C VAL A 321 26.55 -15.68 -11.02
N VAL A 322 25.32 -15.65 -11.52
CA VAL A 322 24.85 -16.55 -12.58
C VAL A 322 25.71 -16.45 -13.84
N GLU A 323 26.20 -15.25 -14.16
CA GLU A 323 27.08 -15.07 -15.32
C GLU A 323 28.45 -15.73 -15.15
N THR A 324 28.89 -15.96 -13.92
CA THR A 324 30.16 -16.65 -13.61
C THR A 324 30.00 -18.17 -13.42
N LEU A 325 28.76 -18.63 -13.20
CA LEU A 325 28.48 -20.04 -12.99
C LEU A 325 28.34 -20.78 -14.32
N HIS A 326 28.96 -21.96 -14.40
CA HIS A 326 28.83 -22.85 -15.55
C HIS A 326 28.02 -24.09 -15.16
N GLY A 327 26.91 -24.29 -15.86
CA GLY A 327 26.03 -25.46 -15.70
C GLY A 327 24.78 -25.20 -14.84
N ASP A 328 23.67 -25.79 -15.26
CA ASP A 328 22.34 -25.61 -14.69
C ASP A 328 22.24 -26.02 -13.21
N GLN A 329 23.00 -27.05 -12.82
CA GLN A 329 23.01 -27.51 -11.41
C GLN A 329 23.61 -26.48 -10.45
N ALA A 330 24.67 -25.77 -10.86
CA ALA A 330 25.29 -24.73 -10.06
C ALA A 330 24.36 -23.52 -9.92
N VAL A 331 23.66 -23.15 -10.97
CA VAL A 331 22.65 -22.07 -10.96
C VAL A 331 21.49 -22.45 -10.03
N PHE A 332 20.98 -23.68 -10.14
CA PHE A 332 19.90 -24.15 -9.26
C PHE A 332 20.32 -24.16 -7.78
N ALA A 333 21.53 -24.66 -7.49
CA ALA A 333 22.07 -24.66 -6.12
C ALA A 333 22.21 -23.22 -5.57
N TRP A 334 22.70 -22.29 -6.39
CA TRP A 334 22.78 -20.87 -6.01
C TRP A 334 21.42 -20.30 -5.61
N PHE A 335 20.41 -20.43 -6.46
CA PHE A 335 19.08 -19.88 -6.16
C PHE A 335 18.45 -20.53 -4.94
N SER A 336 18.61 -21.84 -4.75
CA SER A 336 18.04 -22.55 -3.61
C SER A 336 18.67 -22.11 -2.28
N LEU A 337 20.00 -22.06 -2.22
CA LEU A 337 20.72 -21.70 -0.99
C LEU A 337 20.62 -20.20 -0.67
N SER A 338 20.76 -19.35 -1.69
CA SER A 338 20.73 -17.90 -1.50
C SER A 338 19.32 -17.39 -1.15
N ALA A 339 18.25 -18.00 -1.67
CA ALA A 339 16.88 -17.67 -1.30
C ALA A 339 16.62 -17.95 0.18
N ILE A 340 17.06 -19.12 0.69
CA ILE A 340 16.95 -19.47 2.11
C ILE A 340 17.72 -18.43 2.96
N ALA A 341 18.97 -18.13 2.58
CA ALA A 341 19.79 -17.16 3.30
C ALA A 341 19.17 -15.76 3.31
N ALA A 342 18.58 -15.32 2.19
CA ALA A 342 17.90 -14.04 2.08
C ALA A 342 16.67 -13.95 2.98
N VAL A 343 15.83 -14.99 3.03
CA VAL A 343 14.65 -15.05 3.90
C VAL A 343 15.06 -15.03 5.38
N VAL A 344 16.04 -15.85 5.77
CA VAL A 344 16.57 -15.88 7.16
C VAL A 344 17.14 -14.53 7.55
N GLY A 345 17.94 -13.91 6.67
CA GLY A 345 18.49 -12.57 6.87
C GLY A 345 17.43 -11.49 7.04
N LEU A 346 16.38 -11.52 6.21
CA LEU A 346 15.26 -10.57 6.28
C LEU A 346 14.48 -10.70 7.60
N VAL A 347 14.20 -11.94 8.04
CA VAL A 347 13.52 -12.21 9.31
C VAL A 347 14.39 -11.74 10.50
N ALA A 348 15.69 -12.00 10.47
CA ALA A 348 16.60 -11.55 11.52
C ALA A 348 16.68 -10.01 11.59
N ALA A 349 16.76 -9.34 10.43
CA ALA A 349 16.75 -7.88 10.34
C ALA A 349 15.43 -7.28 10.85
N GLN A 350 14.29 -7.88 10.50
CA GLN A 350 12.97 -7.46 10.99
C GLN A 350 12.88 -7.53 12.51
N ARG A 351 13.38 -8.61 13.12
CA ARG A 351 13.42 -8.76 14.59
C ARG A 351 14.27 -7.66 15.23
N ARG A 352 15.43 -7.33 14.66
CA ARG A 352 16.29 -6.24 15.16
C ARG A 352 15.65 -4.85 15.01
N MET A 353 14.93 -4.60 13.93
CA MET A 353 14.20 -3.32 13.75
C MET A 353 13.07 -3.16 14.76
N LYS A 354 12.30 -4.23 15.04
CA LYS A 354 11.24 -4.21 16.05
C LYS A 354 11.75 -4.02 17.48
N GLY A 355 12.95 -4.46 17.79
CA GLY A 355 13.57 -4.26 19.10
C GLY A 355 14.17 -2.87 19.32
N ARG A 356 14.20 -2.00 18.29
CA ARG A 356 14.67 -0.61 18.37
C ARG A 356 13.56 0.43 18.39
N ALA A 357 12.33 0.05 18.01
CA ALA A 357 11.12 0.87 18.05
C ALA A 357 10.38 0.70 19.38
#